data_f2bcd14c359ce10fa4ee373ca89e6f47
#
_entry.id   f2bcd14c359ce10fa4ee373ca89e6f47
#
_cell.length_a   1.000
_cell.length_b   1.000
_cell.length_c   1.000
_cell.angle_alpha   90.00
_cell.angle_beta   90.00
_cell.angle_gamma   90.00
#
_symmetry.space_group_name_H-M   'P 1'
#
loop_
_entity.id
_entity.type
_entity.pdbx_description
1 polymer ?
#
loop_
_entity_poly.entity_id
_entity_poly.type
_entity_poly.pdbx_seq_one_letter_code
_entity_poly.pdbx_strand_id
1 'polypeptide(L)'
;MYQEILRKLLPADCLVFLDMEATEIRHQAISFGMVGLKKKSGKSLGELEEAFSYHTYLKTEDNIGEFVENLTGITPELIEKEGKTFSEALVEILNLLRPFSKKVYLSYSDSDMMILAHTIHKKINVEDNFFRMISNSYLDLQNYYSKRILSEKGKTLSLFKLASLLQVEEEDRKHDALSDSILLKNVFLQYFKREDLVYPLAIRSLQTSVIGKEVKSYLLDEVLAGREVSLSSFEQKVRTLL
;
A
#
# COMPACT_ATOMS: atom_id res chain seq x y z
N MET A 1 -14.26 13.85 1.03
CA MET A 1 -13.77 12.46 1.08
C MET A 1 -12.27 12.45 0.82
N TYR A 2 -11.51 11.59 1.48
CA TYR A 2 -10.06 11.38 1.25
C TYR A 2 -9.10 12.54 1.53
N GLN A 3 -9.52 13.60 2.23
CA GLN A 3 -8.70 14.80 2.41
C GLN A 3 -7.35 14.55 3.11
N GLU A 4 -7.31 13.64 4.08
CA GLU A 4 -6.09 13.31 4.82
C GLU A 4 -5.00 12.74 3.91
N ILE A 5 -5.35 11.71 3.14
CA ILE A 5 -4.39 11.06 2.23
C ILE A 5 -4.05 11.96 1.04
N LEU A 6 -5.02 12.71 0.51
CA LEU A 6 -4.81 13.63 -0.60
C LEU A 6 -3.76 14.69 -0.28
N ARG A 7 -3.69 15.20 0.96
CA ARG A 7 -2.65 16.16 1.37
C ARG A 7 -1.24 15.61 1.21
N LYS A 8 -1.05 14.30 1.38
CA LYS A 8 0.23 13.63 1.18
C LYS A 8 0.49 13.31 -0.30
N LEU A 9 -0.54 12.92 -1.04
CA LEU A 9 -0.41 12.47 -2.42
C LEU A 9 -0.36 13.63 -3.44
N LEU A 10 -1.10 14.72 -3.22
CA LEU A 10 -1.18 15.82 -4.17
C LEU A 10 0.17 16.50 -4.48
N PRO A 11 1.09 16.68 -3.52
CA PRO A 11 2.40 17.26 -3.81
C PRO A 11 3.35 16.34 -4.58
N ALA A 12 3.08 15.02 -4.62
CA ALA A 12 3.94 14.06 -5.29
C ALA A 12 3.81 14.19 -6.82
N ASP A 13 4.91 13.99 -7.52
CA ASP A 13 4.95 13.84 -8.98
C ASP A 13 4.96 12.36 -9.41
N CYS A 14 5.30 11.45 -8.49
CA CYS A 14 5.21 10.00 -8.68
C CYS A 14 4.68 9.29 -7.41
N LEU A 15 3.75 8.37 -7.61
CA LEU A 15 3.29 7.41 -6.62
C LEU A 15 3.93 6.05 -6.91
N VAL A 16 4.66 5.50 -5.95
CA VAL A 16 5.38 4.24 -6.11
C VAL A 16 4.73 3.19 -5.22
N PHE A 17 4.07 2.23 -5.83
CA PHE A 17 3.51 1.06 -5.16
C PHE A 17 4.59 -0.01 -5.11
N LEU A 18 4.82 -0.58 -3.95
CA LEU A 18 5.86 -1.57 -3.74
C LEU A 18 5.37 -2.73 -2.87
N ASP A 19 5.99 -3.89 -3.11
CA ASP A 19 5.79 -5.10 -2.36
C ASP A 19 7.09 -5.91 -2.33
N MET A 20 7.30 -6.70 -1.30
CA MET A 20 8.49 -7.53 -1.11
C MET A 20 8.15 -8.91 -0.59
N GLU A 21 8.77 -9.94 -1.19
CA GLU A 21 8.81 -11.27 -0.60
C GLU A 21 10.11 -11.44 0.21
N ALA A 22 10.03 -12.18 1.31
CA ALA A 22 11.14 -12.30 2.23
C ALA A 22 11.35 -13.72 2.76
N THR A 23 12.56 -14.01 3.24
CA THR A 23 12.89 -15.26 3.92
C THR A 23 12.05 -15.45 5.19
N GLU A 24 11.80 -16.71 5.56
CA GLU A 24 10.90 -17.06 6.65
C GLU A 24 11.36 -16.57 8.02
N ILE A 25 12.66 -16.61 8.32
CA ILE A 25 13.19 -16.38 9.68
C ILE A 25 13.71 -14.96 9.86
N ARG A 26 14.61 -14.52 8.98
CA ARG A 26 15.28 -13.22 9.14
C ARG A 26 14.61 -12.10 8.37
N HIS A 27 13.58 -12.44 7.59
CA HIS A 27 12.82 -11.48 6.78
C HIS A 27 13.71 -10.63 5.86
N GLN A 28 14.76 -11.26 5.28
CA GLN A 28 15.56 -10.63 4.23
C GLN A 28 14.80 -10.71 2.92
N ALA A 29 14.77 -9.62 2.16
CA ALA A 29 14.09 -9.59 0.87
C ALA A 29 14.71 -10.58 -0.12
N ILE A 30 13.86 -11.36 -0.78
CA ILE A 30 14.22 -12.31 -1.85
C ILE A 30 13.57 -11.93 -3.18
N SER A 31 12.55 -11.08 -3.16
CA SER A 31 11.93 -10.47 -4.33
C SER A 31 11.52 -9.05 -4.00
N PHE A 32 11.63 -8.17 -4.99
CA PHE A 32 11.24 -6.78 -4.91
C PHE A 32 10.44 -6.40 -6.16
N GLY A 33 9.21 -5.97 -5.95
CA GLY A 33 8.32 -5.47 -7.00
C GLY A 33 7.94 -4.01 -6.77
N MET A 34 7.86 -3.22 -7.82
CA MET A 34 7.29 -1.88 -7.73
C MET A 34 6.71 -1.37 -9.05
N VAL A 35 5.68 -0.53 -8.92
CA VAL A 35 5.04 0.17 -10.03
C VAL A 35 4.95 1.65 -9.72
N GLY A 36 5.43 2.48 -10.64
CA GLY A 36 5.36 3.93 -10.53
C GLY A 36 4.24 4.53 -11.36
N LEU A 37 3.38 5.34 -10.75
CA LEU A 37 2.40 6.17 -11.43
C LEU A 37 2.81 7.63 -11.38
N LYS A 38 2.92 8.30 -12.54
CA LYS A 38 3.12 9.74 -12.65
C LYS A 38 1.82 10.47 -12.99
N LYS A 39 1.73 11.73 -12.63
CA LYS A 39 0.63 12.60 -13.04
C LYS A 39 0.84 13.09 -14.47
N LYS A 40 -0.22 13.04 -15.31
CA LYS A 40 -0.17 13.52 -16.70
C LYS A 40 -0.01 15.04 -16.80
N SER A 41 -0.83 15.79 -16.08
CA SER A 41 -0.72 17.24 -15.99
C SER A 41 -1.57 17.74 -14.82
N GLY A 42 -1.10 18.79 -14.15
CA GLY A 42 -1.84 19.41 -13.07
C GLY A 42 -1.72 18.71 -11.72
N LYS A 43 -2.50 19.16 -10.72
CA LYS A 43 -2.42 18.73 -9.32
C LYS A 43 -3.46 17.66 -8.94
N SER A 44 -4.18 17.11 -9.91
CA SER A 44 -5.24 16.13 -9.66
C SER A 44 -4.71 14.69 -9.69
N LEU A 45 -5.26 13.80 -8.86
CA LEU A 45 -5.08 12.35 -8.96
C LEU A 45 -5.92 11.72 -10.09
N GLY A 46 -6.69 12.53 -10.84
CA GLY A 46 -7.62 12.04 -11.86
C GLY A 46 -6.96 11.48 -13.13
N GLU A 47 -5.71 11.88 -13.41
CA GLU A 47 -4.98 11.45 -14.60
C GLU A 47 -3.59 10.93 -14.22
N LEU A 48 -3.55 9.69 -13.76
CA LEU A 48 -2.32 8.96 -13.49
C LEU A 48 -2.03 8.03 -14.67
N GLU A 49 -0.75 7.96 -15.06
CA GLU A 49 -0.26 6.99 -16.04
C GLU A 49 0.92 6.22 -15.50
N GLU A 50 1.06 4.98 -15.90
CA GLU A 50 2.19 4.16 -15.50
C GLU A 50 3.48 4.72 -16.10
N ALA A 51 4.46 4.98 -15.25
CA ALA A 51 5.76 5.52 -15.63
C ALA A 51 6.81 4.42 -15.74
N PHE A 52 6.71 3.43 -14.88
CA PHE A 52 7.60 2.27 -14.87
C PHE A 52 6.97 1.12 -14.10
N SER A 53 7.46 -0.08 -14.38
CA SER A 53 7.25 -1.32 -13.66
C SER A 53 8.60 -1.97 -13.46
N TYR A 54 8.87 -2.55 -12.30
CA TYR A 54 10.16 -3.17 -11.99
C TYR A 54 9.96 -4.39 -11.10
N HIS A 55 10.71 -5.45 -11.43
CA HIS A 55 10.79 -6.66 -10.63
C HIS A 55 12.22 -7.19 -10.62
N THR A 56 12.65 -7.73 -9.48
CA THR A 56 13.92 -8.45 -9.38
C THR A 56 13.90 -9.44 -8.24
N TYR A 57 14.59 -10.56 -8.42
CA TYR A 57 14.98 -11.44 -7.32
C TYR A 57 16.25 -10.92 -6.65
N LEU A 58 16.33 -11.13 -5.33
CA LEU A 58 17.43 -10.64 -4.51
C LEU A 58 18.19 -11.79 -3.88
N LYS A 59 19.52 -11.77 -4.01
CA LYS A 59 20.41 -12.72 -3.34
C LYS A 59 20.37 -12.48 -1.84
N THR A 60 20.27 -13.57 -1.09
CA THR A 60 20.28 -13.58 0.38
C THR A 60 21.27 -14.63 0.88
N GLU A 61 21.85 -14.41 2.05
CA GLU A 61 22.64 -15.40 2.79
C GLU A 61 21.75 -16.26 3.72
N ASP A 62 20.46 -15.92 3.82
CA ASP A 62 19.51 -16.60 4.67
C ASP A 62 18.80 -17.74 3.93
N ASN A 63 18.36 -18.75 4.69
CA ASN A 63 17.50 -19.80 4.12
C ASN A 63 16.11 -19.23 3.79
N ILE A 64 15.61 -19.50 2.59
CA ILE A 64 14.27 -19.03 2.17
C ILE A 64 13.19 -19.61 3.08
N GLY A 65 13.25 -20.90 3.38
CA GLY A 65 12.26 -21.65 4.14
C GLY A 65 11.20 -22.29 3.26
N GLU A 66 10.85 -23.53 3.61
CA GLU A 66 9.92 -24.36 2.82
C GLU A 66 8.52 -23.70 2.69
N PHE A 67 8.07 -23.02 3.72
CA PHE A 67 6.78 -22.33 3.68
C PHE A 67 6.79 -21.21 2.64
N VAL A 68 7.85 -20.40 2.59
CA VAL A 68 8.00 -19.30 1.64
C VAL A 68 8.14 -19.83 0.21
N GLU A 69 8.96 -20.87 -0.01
CA GLU A 69 9.10 -21.52 -1.32
C GLU A 69 7.75 -22.01 -1.85
N ASN A 70 6.96 -22.69 -1.01
CA ASN A 70 5.64 -23.17 -1.38
C ASN A 70 4.63 -22.04 -1.65
N LEU A 71 4.75 -20.93 -0.94
CA LEU A 71 3.86 -19.78 -1.06
C LEU A 71 4.15 -18.95 -2.31
N THR A 72 5.43 -18.65 -2.56
CA THR A 72 5.87 -17.70 -3.58
C THR A 72 6.38 -18.38 -4.86
N GLY A 73 6.79 -19.65 -4.76
CA GLY A 73 7.49 -20.36 -5.83
C GLY A 73 8.95 -19.94 -6.00
N ILE A 74 9.49 -19.09 -5.13
CA ILE A 74 10.87 -18.63 -5.18
C ILE A 74 11.76 -19.68 -4.51
N THR A 75 12.63 -20.32 -5.30
CA THR A 75 13.56 -21.35 -4.80
C THR A 75 15.00 -20.83 -4.71
N PRO A 76 15.86 -21.48 -3.93
CA PRO A 76 17.29 -21.15 -3.89
C PRO A 76 17.95 -21.17 -5.29
N GLU A 77 17.59 -22.13 -6.13
CA GLU A 77 18.12 -22.24 -7.50
C GLU A 77 17.70 -21.06 -8.38
N LEU A 78 16.46 -20.59 -8.22
CA LEU A 78 15.97 -19.41 -8.93
C LEU A 78 16.75 -18.17 -8.51
N ILE A 79 16.97 -17.97 -7.20
CA ILE A 79 17.74 -16.84 -6.69
C ILE A 79 19.20 -16.92 -7.13
N GLU A 80 19.82 -18.11 -7.13
CA GLU A 80 21.21 -18.25 -7.60
C GLU A 80 21.35 -17.88 -9.06
N LYS A 81 20.38 -18.30 -9.89
CA LYS A 81 20.40 -18.06 -11.34
C LYS A 81 20.05 -16.63 -11.73
N GLU A 82 19.04 -16.04 -11.12
CA GLU A 82 18.42 -14.78 -11.57
C GLU A 82 18.54 -13.64 -10.54
N GLY A 83 18.94 -13.96 -9.32
CA GLY A 83 19.02 -12.98 -8.24
C GLY A 83 20.19 -12.01 -8.39
N LYS A 84 19.96 -10.77 -8.03
CA LYS A 84 20.95 -9.69 -7.92
C LYS A 84 21.26 -9.41 -6.46
N THR A 85 22.41 -8.82 -6.19
CA THR A 85 22.63 -8.20 -4.88
C THR A 85 21.69 -7.02 -4.68
N PHE A 86 21.35 -6.69 -3.44
CA PHE A 86 20.51 -5.52 -3.17
C PHE A 86 21.14 -4.22 -3.71
N SER A 87 22.46 -4.09 -3.64
CA SER A 87 23.18 -2.92 -4.18
C SER A 87 23.05 -2.79 -5.72
N GLU A 88 23.09 -3.89 -6.46
CA GLU A 88 22.84 -3.87 -7.92
C GLU A 88 21.40 -3.47 -8.24
N ALA A 89 20.42 -4.08 -7.55
CA ALA A 89 19.02 -3.73 -7.67
C ALA A 89 18.76 -2.24 -7.34
N LEU A 90 19.43 -1.74 -6.29
CA LEU A 90 19.30 -0.36 -5.87
C LEU A 90 19.74 0.65 -6.94
N VAL A 91 20.81 0.35 -7.70
CA VAL A 91 21.23 1.20 -8.82
C VAL A 91 20.13 1.32 -9.89
N GLU A 92 19.49 0.19 -10.23
CA GLU A 92 18.40 0.16 -11.20
C GLU A 92 17.18 0.94 -10.68
N ILE A 93 16.79 0.70 -9.41
CA ILE A 93 15.69 1.37 -8.75
C ILE A 93 15.91 2.90 -8.72
N LEU A 94 17.10 3.35 -8.33
CA LEU A 94 17.42 4.77 -8.26
C LEU A 94 17.40 5.43 -9.65
N ASN A 95 17.79 4.72 -10.71
CA ASN A 95 17.69 5.22 -12.08
C ASN A 95 16.22 5.40 -12.51
N LEU A 96 15.33 4.47 -12.17
CA LEU A 96 13.89 4.59 -12.43
C LEU A 96 13.25 5.75 -11.65
N LEU A 97 13.70 5.98 -10.44
CA LEU A 97 13.18 7.02 -9.56
C LEU A 97 13.76 8.41 -9.83
N ARG A 98 14.89 8.49 -10.54
CA ARG A 98 15.63 9.74 -10.80
C ARG A 98 14.83 10.85 -11.49
N PRO A 99 13.92 10.57 -12.45
CA PRO A 99 13.12 11.58 -13.11
C PRO A 99 12.15 12.33 -12.18
N PHE A 100 11.84 11.78 -11.02
CA PHE A 100 10.82 12.29 -10.12
C PHE A 100 11.45 12.99 -8.91
N SER A 101 11.04 14.22 -8.65
CA SER A 101 11.56 15.02 -7.52
C SER A 101 10.82 14.70 -6.22
N LYS A 102 9.51 14.53 -6.27
CA LYS A 102 8.65 14.24 -5.11
C LYS A 102 7.94 12.90 -5.29
N LYS A 103 8.37 11.91 -4.52
CA LYS A 103 7.81 10.56 -4.54
C LYS A 103 7.07 10.26 -3.25
N VAL A 104 5.98 9.50 -3.35
CA VAL A 104 5.31 8.86 -2.20
C VAL A 104 5.33 7.37 -2.45
N TYR A 105 5.78 6.62 -1.44
CA TYR A 105 5.89 5.17 -1.46
C TYR A 105 4.72 4.56 -0.71
N LEU A 106 4.08 3.59 -1.33
CA LEU A 106 2.87 2.96 -0.83
C LEU A 106 3.05 1.45 -0.81
N SER A 107 2.82 0.82 0.34
CA SER A 107 2.67 -0.63 0.44
C SER A 107 1.37 -0.99 1.16
N TYR A 108 1.05 -2.29 1.17
CA TYR A 108 -0.20 -2.71 1.81
C TYR A 108 -0.08 -2.80 3.34
N SER A 109 1.12 -2.96 3.87
CA SER A 109 1.37 -2.95 5.32
C SER A 109 2.76 -2.38 5.61
N ASP A 110 3.10 -2.25 6.88
CA ASP A 110 4.44 -1.85 7.31
C ASP A 110 5.47 -2.99 7.25
N SER A 111 5.04 -4.22 6.93
CA SER A 111 5.93 -5.39 6.76
C SER A 111 7.01 -5.16 5.71
N ASP A 112 6.69 -4.50 4.58
CA ASP A 112 7.66 -4.18 3.54
C ASP A 112 8.78 -3.27 4.07
N MET A 113 8.45 -2.32 4.92
CA MET A 113 9.46 -1.47 5.56
C MET A 113 10.33 -2.24 6.54
N MET A 114 9.78 -3.23 7.24
CA MET A 114 10.57 -4.11 8.11
C MET A 114 11.48 -5.03 7.29
N ILE A 115 10.96 -5.62 6.20
CA ILE A 115 11.75 -6.43 5.27
C ILE A 115 12.91 -5.61 4.71
N LEU A 116 12.64 -4.39 4.24
CA LEU A 116 13.67 -3.49 3.73
C LEU A 116 14.73 -3.17 4.80
N ALA A 117 14.31 -2.89 6.03
CA ALA A 117 15.22 -2.63 7.15
C ALA A 117 16.11 -3.83 7.49
N HIS A 118 15.56 -5.06 7.43
CA HIS A 118 16.33 -6.30 7.66
C HIS A 118 17.27 -6.63 6.51
N THR A 119 16.94 -6.24 5.29
CA THR A 119 17.76 -6.46 4.09
C THR A 119 18.98 -5.53 4.08
N ILE A 120 18.84 -4.32 4.59
CA ILE A 120 19.93 -3.32 4.70
C ILE A 120 20.79 -3.59 5.93
N HIS A 121 21.55 -4.69 5.90
CA HIS A 121 22.35 -5.12 7.08
C HIS A 121 23.64 -4.39 7.29
N LYS A 122 24.25 -3.95 6.22
CA LYS A 122 25.53 -3.24 6.29
C LYS A 122 25.23 -1.79 5.99
N LYS A 123 25.48 -0.92 6.95
CA LYS A 123 25.34 0.54 6.82
C LYS A 123 26.23 1.08 5.70
N ILE A 124 25.84 0.78 4.46
CA ILE A 124 26.39 1.42 3.27
C ILE A 124 25.59 2.69 3.09
N ASN A 125 26.26 3.83 3.07
CA ASN A 125 25.62 5.16 3.02
C ASN A 125 24.50 5.31 1.95
N VAL A 126 24.61 4.59 0.84
CA VAL A 126 23.60 4.64 -0.26
C VAL A 126 22.33 3.90 0.15
N GLU A 127 22.44 2.72 0.76
CA GLU A 127 21.29 1.91 1.20
C GLU A 127 20.56 2.57 2.36
N ASP A 128 21.28 3.13 3.33
CA ASP A 128 20.68 3.92 4.42
C ASP A 128 19.93 5.14 3.89
N ASN A 129 20.48 5.83 2.88
CA ASN A 129 19.81 6.97 2.25
C ASN A 129 18.56 6.56 1.51
N PHE A 130 18.56 5.40 0.86
CA PHE A 130 17.38 4.84 0.19
C PHE A 130 16.29 4.51 1.20
N PHE A 131 16.62 3.83 2.31
CA PHE A 131 15.67 3.55 3.37
C PHE A 131 15.04 4.83 3.92
N ARG A 132 15.86 5.84 4.22
CA ARG A 132 15.37 7.14 4.70
C ARG A 132 14.49 7.84 3.67
N MET A 133 14.86 7.77 2.38
CA MET A 133 14.05 8.35 1.30
C MET A 133 12.66 7.73 1.25
N ILE A 134 12.56 6.40 1.37
CA ILE A 134 11.27 5.72 1.40
C ILE A 134 10.53 6.09 2.69
N SER A 135 11.12 5.88 3.86
CA SER A 135 10.46 6.05 5.16
C SER A 135 9.91 7.47 5.39
N ASN A 136 10.60 8.50 4.88
CA ASN A 136 10.15 9.90 5.01
C ASN A 136 8.88 10.22 4.19
N SER A 137 8.57 9.40 3.18
CA SER A 137 7.44 9.63 2.28
C SER A 137 6.58 8.38 2.11
N TYR A 138 6.58 7.53 3.13
CA TYR A 138 5.88 6.25 3.15
C TYR A 138 4.43 6.37 3.60
N LEU A 139 3.58 5.56 3.02
CA LEU A 139 2.18 5.37 3.40
C LEU A 139 1.82 3.88 3.47
N ASP A 140 1.46 3.44 4.65
CA ASP A 140 0.82 2.15 4.89
C ASP A 140 -0.68 2.25 4.52
N LEU A 141 -1.04 1.63 3.39
CA LEU A 141 -2.41 1.65 2.90
C LEU A 141 -3.34 0.72 3.69
N GLN A 142 -2.83 -0.35 4.29
CA GLN A 142 -3.63 -1.20 5.15
C GLN A 142 -4.11 -0.43 6.40
N ASN A 143 -3.21 0.33 7.03
CA ASN A 143 -3.57 1.21 8.14
C ASN A 143 -4.56 2.30 7.71
N TYR A 144 -4.40 2.85 6.50
CA TYR A 144 -5.34 3.82 5.96
C TYR A 144 -6.73 3.22 5.75
N TYR A 145 -6.82 2.06 5.10
CA TYR A 145 -8.10 1.41 4.81
C TYR A 145 -8.77 0.85 6.06
N SER A 146 -8.01 0.26 7.00
CA SER A 146 -8.56 -0.36 8.21
C SER A 146 -9.27 0.62 9.16
N LYS A 147 -8.95 1.90 9.08
CA LYS A 147 -9.68 2.95 9.82
C LYS A 147 -11.12 3.13 9.31
N ARG A 148 -11.40 2.68 8.09
CA ARG A 148 -12.64 2.95 7.34
C ARG A 148 -13.42 1.69 7.01
N ILE A 149 -12.72 0.65 6.55
CA ILE A 149 -13.29 -0.62 6.09
C ILE A 149 -12.66 -1.76 6.86
N LEU A 150 -13.48 -2.56 7.51
CA LEU A 150 -13.09 -3.76 8.24
C LEU A 150 -13.92 -4.95 7.75
N SER A 151 -13.47 -6.16 8.06
CA SER A 151 -14.28 -7.36 7.88
C SER A 151 -15.51 -7.32 8.80
N GLU A 152 -16.48 -8.18 8.55
CA GLU A 152 -17.68 -8.33 9.40
C GLU A 152 -17.32 -8.63 10.86
N LYS A 153 -16.17 -9.26 11.10
CA LYS A 153 -15.64 -9.55 12.44
C LYS A 153 -14.80 -8.41 13.04
N GLY A 154 -14.79 -7.23 12.41
CA GLY A 154 -14.02 -6.07 12.85
C GLY A 154 -12.49 -6.20 12.68
N LYS A 155 -12.03 -7.15 11.85
CA LYS A 155 -10.59 -7.35 11.56
C LYS A 155 -10.19 -6.62 10.29
N THR A 156 -8.94 -6.21 10.23
CA THR A 156 -8.28 -5.71 9.03
C THR A 156 -8.43 -6.71 7.87
N LEU A 157 -8.68 -6.21 6.68
CA LEU A 157 -8.75 -7.01 5.46
C LEU A 157 -7.35 -7.26 4.90
N SER A 158 -7.14 -8.39 4.22
CA SER A 158 -5.96 -8.58 3.36
C SER A 158 -6.13 -7.82 2.05
N LEU A 159 -5.03 -7.60 1.31
CA LEU A 159 -5.06 -6.94 0.00
C LEU A 159 -6.05 -7.65 -0.95
N PHE A 160 -5.94 -8.98 -1.07
CA PHE A 160 -6.81 -9.80 -1.91
C PHE A 160 -8.30 -9.69 -1.51
N LYS A 161 -8.59 -9.67 -0.20
CA LYS A 161 -9.98 -9.53 0.25
C LYS A 161 -10.53 -8.14 -0.07
N LEU A 162 -9.71 -7.10 0.07
CA LEU A 162 -10.10 -5.74 -0.30
C LEU A 162 -10.26 -5.60 -1.82
N ALA A 163 -9.37 -6.21 -2.62
CA ALA A 163 -9.47 -6.28 -4.08
C ALA A 163 -10.80 -6.89 -4.52
N SER A 164 -11.14 -8.06 -3.97
CA SER A 164 -12.42 -8.74 -4.23
C SER A 164 -13.62 -7.86 -3.89
N LEU A 165 -13.62 -7.17 -2.74
CA LEU A 165 -14.71 -6.27 -2.34
C LEU A 165 -14.84 -5.04 -3.24
N LEU A 166 -13.74 -4.56 -3.80
CA LEU A 166 -13.69 -3.45 -4.74
C LEU A 166 -13.83 -3.88 -6.20
N GLN A 167 -14.08 -5.17 -6.47
CA GLN A 167 -14.22 -5.72 -7.81
C GLN A 167 -12.99 -5.46 -8.69
N VAL A 168 -11.81 -5.57 -8.10
CA VAL A 168 -10.53 -5.57 -8.81
C VAL A 168 -10.22 -7.00 -9.23
N GLU A 169 -9.92 -7.19 -10.52
CA GLU A 169 -9.49 -8.49 -11.04
C GLU A 169 -8.10 -8.82 -10.52
N GLU A 170 -7.93 -10.06 -10.08
CA GLU A 170 -6.64 -10.61 -9.64
C GLU A 170 -6.04 -11.40 -10.81
N GLU A 171 -4.76 -11.22 -11.06
CA GLU A 171 -4.01 -12.12 -11.91
C GLU A 171 -3.69 -13.40 -11.13
N ASP A 172 -3.74 -14.57 -11.81
CA ASP A 172 -3.59 -15.91 -11.20
C ASP A 172 -2.18 -16.21 -10.59
N ARG A 173 -1.38 -15.20 -10.35
CA ARG A 173 -0.03 -15.33 -9.79
C ARG A 173 -0.06 -15.08 -8.28
N LYS A 174 0.16 -16.18 -7.56
CA LYS A 174 0.24 -16.14 -6.09
C LYS A 174 1.56 -15.51 -5.65
N HIS A 175 1.47 -14.52 -4.76
CA HIS A 175 2.60 -13.98 -3.99
C HIS A 175 3.85 -13.72 -4.85
N ASP A 176 3.68 -12.94 -5.89
CA ASP A 176 4.75 -12.37 -6.72
C ASP A 176 4.80 -10.87 -6.43
N ALA A 177 5.94 -10.36 -5.97
CA ALA A 177 6.05 -8.99 -5.49
C ALA A 177 5.63 -7.94 -6.53
N LEU A 178 5.85 -8.17 -7.84
CA LEU A 178 5.36 -7.26 -8.87
C LEU A 178 3.85 -7.36 -9.03
N SER A 179 3.31 -8.57 -9.08
CA SER A 179 1.85 -8.79 -9.20
C SER A 179 1.10 -8.17 -8.03
N ASP A 180 1.63 -8.31 -6.80
CA ASP A 180 1.03 -7.72 -5.60
C ASP A 180 1.17 -6.19 -5.57
N SER A 181 2.27 -5.62 -6.08
CA SER A 181 2.39 -4.17 -6.32
C SER A 181 1.38 -3.64 -7.35
N ILE A 182 1.12 -4.41 -8.43
CA ILE A 182 0.10 -4.08 -9.44
C ILE A 182 -1.29 -4.17 -8.84
N LEU A 183 -1.58 -5.23 -8.08
CA LEU A 183 -2.85 -5.39 -7.39
C LEU A 183 -3.10 -4.23 -6.42
N LEU A 184 -2.09 -3.86 -5.63
CA LEU A 184 -2.15 -2.73 -4.71
C LEU A 184 -2.46 -1.41 -5.44
N LYS A 185 -1.76 -1.15 -6.56
CA LYS A 185 -2.04 -0.01 -7.44
C LYS A 185 -3.49 0.00 -7.92
N ASN A 186 -3.98 -1.14 -8.38
CA ASN A 186 -5.34 -1.25 -8.92
C ASN A 186 -6.40 -1.08 -7.81
N VAL A 187 -6.18 -1.66 -6.64
CA VAL A 187 -7.01 -1.45 -5.43
C VAL A 187 -7.05 0.02 -5.05
N PHE A 188 -5.88 0.67 -5.03
CA PHE A 188 -5.78 2.10 -4.73
C PHE A 188 -6.59 2.94 -5.72
N LEU A 189 -6.42 2.73 -7.02
CA LEU A 189 -7.16 3.48 -8.05
C LEU A 189 -8.66 3.24 -7.95
N GLN A 190 -9.07 1.99 -7.72
CA GLN A 190 -10.47 1.62 -7.62
C GLN A 190 -11.13 2.19 -6.36
N TYR A 191 -10.42 2.20 -5.24
CA TYR A 191 -10.88 2.79 -3.99
C TYR A 191 -11.27 4.26 -4.14
N PHE A 192 -10.51 5.04 -4.90
CA PHE A 192 -10.81 6.45 -5.14
C PHE A 192 -11.83 6.71 -6.25
N LYS A 193 -12.05 5.75 -7.14
CA LYS A 193 -13.03 5.86 -8.24
C LYS A 193 -14.41 5.36 -7.87
N ARG A 194 -14.52 4.32 -7.04
CA ARG A 194 -15.74 3.56 -6.78
C ARG A 194 -16.34 3.88 -5.40
N GLU A 195 -16.75 5.15 -5.22
CA GLU A 195 -17.46 5.56 -4.01
C GLU A 195 -18.72 4.71 -3.77
N ASP A 196 -19.37 4.25 -4.84
CA ASP A 196 -20.53 3.36 -4.82
C ASP A 196 -20.24 2.01 -4.13
N LEU A 197 -19.00 1.52 -4.17
CA LEU A 197 -18.56 0.32 -3.46
C LEU A 197 -18.00 0.64 -2.07
N VAL A 198 -17.19 1.70 -1.97
CA VAL A 198 -16.50 2.09 -0.72
C VAL A 198 -17.48 2.53 0.35
N TYR A 199 -18.47 3.36 0.02
CA TYR A 199 -19.42 3.90 0.99
C TYR A 199 -20.23 2.82 1.72
N PRO A 200 -20.85 1.83 1.03
CA PRO A 200 -21.54 0.75 1.72
C PRO A 200 -20.64 -0.10 2.63
N LEU A 201 -19.38 -0.35 2.23
CA LEU A 201 -18.42 -1.07 3.05
C LEU A 201 -18.05 -0.29 4.32
N ALA A 202 -17.87 1.01 4.21
CA ALA A 202 -17.62 1.88 5.35
C ALA A 202 -18.82 1.95 6.31
N ILE A 203 -20.06 2.05 5.79
CA ILE A 203 -21.28 2.00 6.60
C ILE A 203 -21.36 0.70 7.40
N ARG A 204 -21.08 -0.45 6.79
CA ARG A 204 -21.02 -1.75 7.50
C ARG A 204 -20.00 -1.76 8.62
N SER A 205 -18.90 -1.05 8.42
CA SER A 205 -17.78 -0.99 9.38
C SER A 205 -17.98 0.05 10.52
N LEU A 206 -19.03 0.88 10.49
CA LEU A 206 -19.22 1.97 11.47
C LEU A 206 -19.29 1.49 12.93
N GLN A 207 -19.70 0.26 13.19
CA GLN A 207 -19.75 -0.25 14.56
C GLN A 207 -18.36 -0.48 15.16
N THR A 208 -17.37 -0.81 14.35
CA THR A 208 -16.06 -1.28 14.78
C THR A 208 -14.89 -0.42 14.30
N SER A 209 -15.07 0.38 13.24
CA SER A 209 -14.02 1.21 12.64
C SER A 209 -13.72 2.49 13.43
N VAL A 210 -12.58 3.10 13.13
CA VAL A 210 -12.17 4.40 13.73
C VAL A 210 -13.15 5.50 13.34
N ILE A 211 -13.52 5.58 12.06
CA ILE A 211 -14.50 6.59 11.60
C ILE A 211 -15.86 6.40 12.27
N GLY A 212 -16.24 5.17 12.60
CA GLY A 212 -17.48 4.90 13.33
C GLY A 212 -17.51 5.51 14.73
N LYS A 213 -16.35 5.57 15.41
CA LYS A 213 -16.24 6.28 16.70
C LYS A 213 -16.45 7.79 16.52
N GLU A 214 -15.87 8.36 15.48
CA GLU A 214 -16.01 9.79 15.16
C GLU A 214 -17.46 10.16 14.77
N VAL A 215 -18.14 9.28 14.00
CA VAL A 215 -19.54 9.46 13.66
C VAL A 215 -20.43 9.39 14.91
N LYS A 216 -20.18 8.44 15.81
CA LYS A 216 -20.92 8.34 17.08
C LYS A 216 -20.72 9.57 17.96
N SER A 217 -19.48 10.08 18.06
CA SER A 217 -19.20 11.33 18.80
C SER A 217 -19.97 12.50 18.21
N TYR A 218 -19.92 12.68 16.90
CA TYR A 218 -20.67 13.72 16.21
C TYR A 218 -22.18 13.63 16.49
N LEU A 219 -22.78 12.44 16.39
CA LEU A 219 -24.22 12.26 16.67
C LEU A 219 -24.56 12.63 18.10
N LEU A 220 -23.72 12.23 19.05
CA LEU A 220 -23.91 12.55 20.46
C LEU A 220 -23.82 14.06 20.71
N ASP A 221 -22.82 14.74 20.12
CA ASP A 221 -22.64 16.18 20.26
C ASP A 221 -23.83 16.96 19.68
N GLU A 222 -24.39 16.54 18.55
CA GLU A 222 -25.59 17.14 17.95
C GLU A 222 -26.82 16.97 18.88
N VAL A 223 -27.02 15.76 19.39
CA VAL A 223 -28.13 15.45 20.30
C VAL A 223 -28.02 16.25 21.63
N LEU A 224 -26.81 16.30 22.21
CA LEU A 224 -26.56 17.06 23.45
C LEU A 224 -26.74 18.56 23.24
N ALA A 225 -26.49 19.06 22.04
CA ALA A 225 -26.75 20.46 21.68
C ALA A 225 -28.23 20.74 21.33
N GLY A 226 -29.10 19.75 21.40
CA GLY A 226 -30.52 19.87 21.04
C GLY A 226 -30.79 20.04 19.56
N ARG A 227 -29.82 19.66 18.69
CA ARG A 227 -29.96 19.72 17.24
C ARG A 227 -30.48 18.41 16.66
N GLU A 228 -31.34 18.52 15.68
CA GLU A 228 -31.88 17.36 14.97
C GLU A 228 -30.86 16.83 13.94
N VAL A 229 -30.61 15.53 13.93
CA VAL A 229 -29.73 14.89 12.99
C VAL A 229 -30.55 14.29 11.86
N SER A 230 -30.47 14.91 10.69
CA SER A 230 -31.10 14.38 9.46
C SER A 230 -30.25 13.23 8.87
N LEU A 231 -30.89 12.36 8.08
CA LEU A 231 -30.16 11.34 7.31
C LEU A 231 -29.09 11.98 6.41
N SER A 232 -29.41 13.11 5.79
CA SER A 232 -28.48 13.85 4.92
C SER A 232 -27.23 14.33 5.68
N SER A 233 -27.41 14.90 6.89
CA SER A 233 -26.26 15.35 7.70
C SER A 233 -25.39 14.18 8.20
N PHE A 234 -26.01 13.04 8.52
CA PHE A 234 -25.30 11.81 8.85
C PHE A 234 -24.46 11.30 7.67
N GLU A 235 -25.08 11.16 6.49
CA GLU A 235 -24.38 10.72 5.28
C GLU A 235 -23.23 11.66 4.90
N GLN A 236 -23.44 12.96 4.98
CA GLN A 236 -22.41 13.96 4.71
C GLN A 236 -21.24 13.81 5.70
N LYS A 237 -21.52 13.59 6.99
CA LYS A 237 -20.46 13.35 7.99
C LYS A 237 -19.66 12.11 7.68
N VAL A 238 -20.31 10.99 7.35
CA VAL A 238 -19.61 9.76 6.95
C VAL A 238 -18.72 9.99 5.74
N ARG A 239 -19.24 10.64 4.69
CA ARG A 239 -18.49 10.95 3.46
C ARG A 239 -17.29 11.87 3.72
N THR A 240 -17.38 12.76 4.68
CA THR A 240 -16.27 13.65 5.06
C THR A 240 -15.12 12.89 5.73
N LEU A 241 -15.42 11.81 6.43
CA LEU A 241 -14.44 10.99 7.14
C LEU A 241 -13.82 9.89 6.28
N LEU A 242 -14.45 9.52 5.18
CA LEU A 242 -13.89 8.61 4.17
C LEU A 242 -12.80 9.27 3.34
#